data_ab9660423c36be0cc1a535fd0068dafe
#
_entry.id   ab9660423c36be0cc1a535fd0068dafe
#
_cell.length_a   1.000
_cell.length_b   1.000
_cell.length_c   1.000
_cell.angle_alpha   90.00
_cell.angle_beta   90.00
_cell.angle_gamma   90.00
#
_symmetry.space_group_name_H-M   'P 1'
#
loop_
_entity.id
_entity.type
_entity.pdbx_description
1 polymer ?
#
loop_
_entity_poly.entity_id
_entity_poly.type
_entity_poly.pdbx_seq_one_letter_code
_entity_poly.pdbx_strand_id
1 'polypeptide(L)'
;MRSLLVLPIVLMTATIGTAEGSDGFSVDGPFDIGGRSIQLTCRGAGAPTVVVDAGMGAAPAEDPGWQGIAAKVAEHTRVCLYDRAGLGASGAAPERIRTSADAAADLRNVLHAAGIAGPYLIVGHSIGGLHAQVFASLYPEETAGLVLVSSTHPDQIDSWLSVLPAPVPDEEKAVTEARTFLTSMANDPTKNEERLDFKASAAQARALRSLGSKPVVIATHSTSYRMVPGLSEPIAIKLEAATQRMQRGLLSLSSRARQNISRTAGHGLPHEDPSFVVDNILDAVGMARNDER
;
A
#
# COMPACT_ATOMS: atom_id res chain seq x y z
N MET A 1 32.14 -42.26 -55.95
CA MET A 1 32.59 -41.64 -54.70
C MET A 1 31.87 -40.32 -54.53
N ARG A 2 30.89 -40.28 -53.65
CA ARG A 2 30.12 -39.07 -53.38
C ARG A 2 30.59 -38.55 -51.99
N SER A 3 31.26 -37.39 -51.99
CA SER A 3 31.69 -36.72 -50.76
C SER A 3 30.50 -36.04 -50.10
N LEU A 4 30.17 -36.41 -48.84
CA LEU A 4 29.26 -35.70 -48.00
C LEU A 4 29.98 -34.52 -47.34
N LEU A 5 29.50 -33.29 -47.63
CA LEU A 5 29.88 -32.10 -46.89
C LEU A 5 29.05 -32.06 -45.60
N VAL A 6 29.72 -32.12 -44.46
CA VAL A 6 29.13 -31.88 -43.13
C VAL A 6 29.33 -30.41 -42.82
N LEU A 7 28.21 -29.65 -42.73
CA LEU A 7 28.21 -28.27 -42.26
C LEU A 7 28.17 -28.28 -40.71
N PRO A 8 28.99 -27.50 -39.99
CA PRO A 8 28.88 -27.37 -38.57
C PRO A 8 27.70 -26.44 -38.18
N ILE A 9 26.81 -26.93 -37.34
CA ILE A 9 25.76 -26.12 -36.70
C ILE A 9 26.44 -25.32 -35.57
N VAL A 10 26.54 -24.00 -35.75
CA VAL A 10 26.94 -23.08 -34.70
C VAL A 10 25.70 -22.79 -33.82
N LEU A 11 25.68 -23.36 -32.62
CA LEU A 11 24.71 -22.99 -31.61
C LEU A 11 25.06 -21.58 -31.09
N MET A 12 24.32 -20.57 -31.48
CA MET A 12 24.35 -19.26 -30.85
C MET A 12 23.58 -19.35 -29.52
N THR A 13 24.30 -19.40 -28.41
CA THR A 13 23.73 -19.17 -27.09
C THR A 13 23.44 -17.68 -26.93
N ALA A 14 22.17 -17.30 -27.00
CA ALA A 14 21.75 -15.96 -26.64
C ALA A 14 21.89 -15.81 -25.14
N THR A 15 22.90 -15.11 -24.67
CA THR A 15 22.98 -14.60 -23.30
C THR A 15 21.97 -13.47 -23.20
N ILE A 16 20.88 -13.70 -22.47
CA ILE A 16 19.97 -12.64 -22.03
C ILE A 16 20.73 -11.84 -20.98
N GLY A 17 21.40 -10.80 -21.40
CA GLY A 17 21.97 -9.80 -20.50
C GLY A 17 20.81 -9.03 -19.89
N THR A 18 20.66 -9.12 -18.57
CA THR A 18 19.84 -8.17 -17.84
C THR A 18 20.55 -6.82 -17.92
N ALA A 19 19.98 -5.89 -18.70
CA ALA A 19 20.46 -4.51 -18.70
C ALA A 19 20.15 -3.92 -17.31
N GLU A 20 21.18 -3.75 -16.48
CA GLU A 20 21.10 -2.84 -15.33
C GLU A 20 20.95 -1.43 -15.94
N GLY A 21 19.74 -0.85 -15.79
CA GLY A 21 19.50 0.53 -16.18
C GLY A 21 20.42 1.46 -15.40
N SER A 22 20.88 2.53 -16.05
CA SER A 22 21.80 3.53 -15.49
C SER A 22 21.36 4.20 -14.18
N ASP A 23 20.12 3.94 -13.73
CA ASP A 23 19.48 4.55 -12.55
C ASP A 23 19.23 3.56 -11.40
N GLY A 24 19.79 2.36 -11.45
CA GLY A 24 19.66 1.35 -10.38
C GLY A 24 18.30 0.64 -10.31
N PHE A 25 17.46 0.79 -11.33
CA PHE A 25 16.20 0.04 -11.44
C PHE A 25 16.44 -1.35 -12.04
N SER A 26 15.84 -2.38 -11.42
CA SER A 26 15.83 -3.75 -11.95
C SER A 26 14.62 -4.01 -12.86
N VAL A 27 13.52 -3.26 -12.66
CA VAL A 27 12.31 -3.23 -13.47
C VAL A 27 11.80 -1.80 -13.49
N ASP A 28 11.46 -1.27 -14.64
CA ASP A 28 10.84 0.04 -14.79
C ASP A 28 10.03 0.11 -16.08
N GLY A 29 8.74 0.39 -15.96
CA GLY A 29 7.87 0.63 -17.09
C GLY A 29 6.42 0.23 -16.86
N PRO A 30 5.57 0.53 -17.84
CA PRO A 30 4.18 0.11 -17.85
C PRO A 30 4.05 -1.36 -18.29
N PHE A 31 3.28 -2.13 -17.53
CA PHE A 31 2.95 -3.54 -17.84
C PHE A 31 1.46 -3.67 -18.16
N ASP A 32 1.14 -4.37 -19.26
CA ASP A 32 -0.25 -4.67 -19.60
C ASP A 32 -0.82 -5.73 -18.65
N ILE A 33 -1.96 -5.41 -18.04
CA ILE A 33 -2.69 -6.29 -17.13
C ILE A 33 -4.03 -6.76 -17.70
N GLY A 34 -4.17 -6.74 -19.02
CA GLY A 34 -5.40 -7.12 -19.71
C GLY A 34 -6.25 -5.91 -20.09
N GLY A 35 -5.76 -5.12 -21.04
CA GLY A 35 -6.46 -3.98 -21.63
C GLY A 35 -6.19 -2.63 -20.98
N ARG A 36 -5.29 -2.57 -20.01
CA ARG A 36 -4.70 -1.34 -19.45
C ARG A 36 -3.29 -1.58 -18.94
N SER A 37 -2.48 -0.53 -18.91
CA SER A 37 -1.13 -0.58 -18.39
C SER A 37 -1.06 -0.07 -16.94
N ILE A 38 -0.21 -0.71 -16.15
CA ILE A 38 0.12 -0.27 -14.78
C ILE A 38 1.62 -0.04 -14.71
N GLN A 39 2.01 1.16 -14.25
CA GLN A 39 3.42 1.48 -14.01
C GLN A 39 3.94 0.72 -12.80
N LEU A 40 5.06 0.05 -12.97
CA LEU A 40 5.79 -0.65 -11.91
C LEU A 40 7.26 -0.30 -12.00
N THR A 41 7.85 0.08 -10.88
CA THR A 41 9.26 0.44 -10.75
C THR A 41 9.87 -0.34 -9.60
N CYS A 42 10.86 -1.21 -9.84
CA CYS A 42 11.50 -1.99 -8.79
C CYS A 42 12.99 -1.74 -8.72
N ARG A 43 13.54 -1.76 -7.49
CA ARG A 43 14.97 -1.62 -7.19
C ARG A 43 15.42 -2.73 -6.25
N GLY A 44 16.73 -2.96 -6.20
CA GLY A 44 17.33 -3.95 -5.31
C GLY A 44 17.04 -5.39 -5.71
N ALA A 45 17.48 -6.32 -4.87
CA ALA A 45 17.35 -7.76 -5.09
C ALA A 45 17.15 -8.50 -3.76
N GLY A 46 16.57 -9.70 -3.82
CA GLY A 46 16.33 -10.54 -2.63
C GLY A 46 14.86 -10.69 -2.29
N ALA A 47 14.61 -11.40 -1.19
CA ALA A 47 13.28 -11.73 -0.69
C ALA A 47 13.11 -11.35 0.79
N PRO A 48 11.88 -11.14 1.28
CA PRO A 48 10.69 -10.99 0.46
C PRO A 48 10.75 -9.72 -0.41
N THR A 49 10.07 -9.71 -1.56
CA THR A 49 9.87 -8.47 -2.31
C THR A 49 8.91 -7.57 -1.54
N VAL A 50 9.35 -6.36 -1.26
CA VAL A 50 8.53 -5.29 -0.67
C VAL A 50 7.74 -4.61 -1.80
N VAL A 51 6.43 -4.39 -1.62
CA VAL A 51 5.59 -3.70 -2.59
C VAL A 51 4.82 -2.59 -1.90
N VAL A 52 4.93 -1.35 -2.42
CA VAL A 52 4.30 -0.17 -1.82
C VAL A 52 2.97 0.14 -2.51
N ASP A 53 1.89 0.18 -1.71
CA ASP A 53 0.58 0.70 -2.08
C ASP A 53 0.34 2.02 -1.32
N ALA A 54 0.42 3.14 -2.02
CA ALA A 54 0.42 4.48 -1.43
C ALA A 54 -0.98 5.00 -1.07
N GLY A 55 -1.04 6.21 -0.53
CA GLY A 55 -2.29 6.91 -0.19
C GLY A 55 -3.16 7.22 -1.40
N MET A 56 -4.40 7.70 -1.16
CA MET A 56 -5.33 8.09 -2.22
C MET A 56 -4.73 9.17 -3.11
N GLY A 57 -4.89 9.02 -4.43
CA GLY A 57 -4.38 9.94 -5.44
C GLY A 57 -2.85 9.95 -5.59
N ALA A 58 -2.11 9.16 -4.80
CA ALA A 58 -0.66 9.15 -4.84
C ALA A 58 -0.09 8.22 -5.92
N ALA A 59 0.96 8.70 -6.62
CA ALA A 59 1.75 7.97 -7.59
C ALA A 59 3.17 7.74 -7.03
N PRO A 60 3.40 6.64 -6.29
CA PRO A 60 4.66 6.45 -5.56
C PRO A 60 5.88 6.27 -6.46
N ALA A 61 5.70 5.86 -7.72
CA ALA A 61 6.80 5.73 -8.66
C ALA A 61 7.50 7.08 -8.97
N GLU A 62 6.79 8.21 -8.83
CA GLU A 62 7.30 9.55 -9.06
C GLU A 62 7.44 10.38 -7.77
N ASP A 63 6.90 9.88 -6.65
CA ASP A 63 6.88 10.59 -5.37
C ASP A 63 8.26 10.56 -4.68
N PRO A 64 8.89 11.72 -4.39
CA PRO A 64 10.24 11.77 -3.81
C PRO A 64 10.35 11.11 -2.44
N GLY A 65 9.30 11.16 -1.61
CA GLY A 65 9.28 10.52 -0.29
C GLY A 65 9.36 9.00 -0.43
N TRP A 66 8.50 8.43 -1.27
CA TRP A 66 8.51 6.99 -1.53
C TRP A 66 9.74 6.54 -2.29
N GLN A 67 10.26 7.32 -3.23
CA GLN A 67 11.52 6.99 -3.92
C GLN A 67 12.70 6.97 -2.95
N GLY A 68 12.78 7.92 -2.01
CA GLY A 68 13.80 7.95 -0.97
C GLY A 68 13.73 6.73 -0.04
N ILE A 69 12.52 6.34 0.38
CA ILE A 69 12.28 5.13 1.16
C ILE A 69 12.69 3.89 0.37
N ALA A 70 12.24 3.78 -0.90
CA ALA A 70 12.57 2.65 -1.75
C ALA A 70 14.08 2.52 -1.98
N ALA A 71 14.81 3.63 -2.15
CA ALA A 71 16.27 3.60 -2.28
C ALA A 71 16.94 2.98 -1.06
N LYS A 72 16.46 3.29 0.16
CA LYS A 72 17.01 2.72 1.40
C LYS A 72 16.61 1.25 1.60
N VAL A 73 15.38 0.88 1.31
CA VAL A 73 14.91 -0.51 1.41
C VAL A 73 15.63 -1.39 0.37
N ALA A 74 15.95 -0.86 -0.81
CA ALA A 74 16.63 -1.56 -1.89
C ALA A 74 18.07 -2.01 -1.52
N GLU A 75 18.69 -1.38 -0.53
CA GLU A 75 19.99 -1.81 0.02
C GLU A 75 19.90 -3.19 0.72
N HIS A 76 18.68 -3.63 1.07
CA HIS A 76 18.44 -4.83 1.88
C HIS A 76 17.60 -5.90 1.16
N THR A 77 16.66 -5.51 0.31
CA THR A 77 15.77 -6.43 -0.42
C THR A 77 15.25 -5.77 -1.68
N ARG A 78 14.54 -6.55 -2.54
CA ARG A 78 13.80 -5.93 -3.66
C ARG A 78 12.63 -5.12 -3.14
N VAL A 79 12.45 -3.91 -3.67
CA VAL A 79 11.30 -3.05 -3.40
C VAL A 79 10.70 -2.55 -4.71
N CYS A 80 9.38 -2.59 -4.81
CA CYS A 80 8.61 -2.15 -5.96
C CYS A 80 7.62 -1.06 -5.54
N LEU A 81 7.56 0.00 -6.34
CA LEU A 81 6.56 1.05 -6.30
C LEU A 81 5.64 0.87 -7.52
N TYR A 82 4.33 0.97 -7.35
CA TYR A 82 3.41 0.93 -8.48
C TYR A 82 2.40 2.07 -8.39
N ASP A 83 2.09 2.65 -9.53
CA ASP A 83 1.03 3.65 -9.63
C ASP A 83 -0.29 2.94 -9.90
N ARG A 84 -1.31 3.16 -9.07
CA ARG A 84 -2.63 2.56 -9.32
C ARG A 84 -3.24 3.07 -10.63
N ALA A 85 -4.17 2.30 -11.20
CA ALA A 85 -4.86 2.66 -12.43
C ALA A 85 -5.43 4.09 -12.37
N GLY A 86 -5.12 4.91 -13.37
CA GLY A 86 -5.51 6.32 -13.45
C GLY A 86 -4.59 7.29 -12.73
N LEU A 87 -3.51 6.82 -12.09
CA LEU A 87 -2.54 7.65 -11.36
C LEU A 87 -1.16 7.57 -12.02
N GLY A 88 -0.37 8.64 -11.85
CA GLY A 88 1.00 8.71 -12.33
C GLY A 88 1.14 8.31 -13.80
N ALA A 89 2.08 7.40 -14.07
CA ALA A 89 2.34 6.89 -15.41
C ALA A 89 1.48 5.66 -15.78
N SER A 90 0.55 5.25 -14.92
CA SER A 90 -0.40 4.18 -15.23
C SER A 90 -1.48 4.62 -16.22
N GLY A 91 -1.96 3.67 -17.02
CA GLY A 91 -3.10 3.88 -17.92
C GLY A 91 -4.39 4.21 -17.17
N ALA A 92 -5.38 4.72 -17.89
CA ALA A 92 -6.66 5.15 -17.32
C ALA A 92 -7.34 4.07 -16.48
N ALA A 93 -7.91 4.48 -15.35
CA ALA A 93 -8.76 3.60 -14.57
C ALA A 93 -10.07 3.29 -15.32
N PRO A 94 -10.67 2.10 -15.10
CA PRO A 94 -12.01 1.82 -15.63
C PRO A 94 -13.02 2.85 -15.12
N GLU A 95 -13.97 3.24 -15.98
CA GLU A 95 -14.99 4.25 -15.62
C GLU A 95 -15.97 3.79 -14.53
N ARG A 96 -16.04 2.49 -14.25
CA ARG A 96 -16.91 1.92 -13.22
C ARG A 96 -16.43 2.27 -11.81
N ILE A 97 -17.33 2.17 -10.83
CA ILE A 97 -16.99 2.18 -9.41
C ILE A 97 -16.05 0.99 -9.12
N ARG A 98 -15.04 1.24 -8.31
CA ARG A 98 -13.99 0.27 -7.94
C ARG A 98 -14.02 -0.03 -6.44
N THR A 99 -13.35 -1.09 -6.06
CA THR A 99 -13.19 -1.51 -4.67
C THR A 99 -11.72 -1.83 -4.38
N SER A 100 -11.38 -2.07 -3.12
CA SER A 100 -10.05 -2.54 -2.74
C SER A 100 -9.68 -3.90 -3.37
N ALA A 101 -10.67 -4.75 -3.67
CA ALA A 101 -10.42 -5.99 -4.40
C ALA A 101 -9.96 -5.74 -5.85
N ASP A 102 -10.47 -4.69 -6.49
CA ASP A 102 -9.99 -4.29 -7.82
C ASP A 102 -8.53 -3.79 -7.77
N ALA A 103 -8.18 -2.99 -6.75
CA ALA A 103 -6.81 -2.53 -6.56
C ALA A 103 -5.86 -3.70 -6.26
N ALA A 104 -6.27 -4.63 -5.40
CA ALA A 104 -5.51 -5.84 -5.08
C ALA A 104 -5.29 -6.74 -6.30
N ALA A 105 -6.32 -6.88 -7.16
CA ALA A 105 -6.20 -7.64 -8.40
C ALA A 105 -5.27 -6.98 -9.42
N ASP A 106 -5.33 -5.65 -9.56
CA ASP A 106 -4.43 -4.89 -10.43
C ASP A 106 -2.98 -5.04 -9.95
N LEU A 107 -2.73 -4.90 -8.65
CA LEU A 107 -1.40 -5.09 -8.06
C LEU A 107 -0.87 -6.51 -8.35
N ARG A 108 -1.65 -7.54 -8.07
CA ARG A 108 -1.27 -8.92 -8.36
C ARG A 108 -0.92 -9.11 -9.83
N ASN A 109 -1.78 -8.61 -10.72
CA ASN A 109 -1.63 -8.79 -12.15
C ASN A 109 -0.37 -8.08 -12.68
N VAL A 110 -0.05 -6.87 -12.20
CA VAL A 110 1.17 -6.18 -12.64
C VAL A 110 2.44 -6.88 -12.14
N LEU A 111 2.46 -7.39 -10.91
CA LEU A 111 3.59 -8.15 -10.38
C LEU A 111 3.83 -9.42 -11.20
N HIS A 112 2.76 -10.15 -11.56
CA HIS A 112 2.86 -11.34 -12.40
C HIS A 112 3.29 -11.00 -13.83
N ALA A 113 2.74 -9.94 -14.44
CA ALA A 113 3.12 -9.49 -15.79
C ALA A 113 4.60 -9.06 -15.85
N ALA A 114 5.12 -8.49 -14.78
CA ALA A 114 6.52 -8.11 -14.64
C ALA A 114 7.45 -9.28 -14.24
N GLY A 115 6.92 -10.49 -14.03
CA GLY A 115 7.71 -11.64 -13.59
C GLY A 115 8.27 -11.51 -12.16
N ILE A 116 7.67 -10.69 -11.33
CA ILE A 116 8.07 -10.53 -9.93
C ILE A 116 7.41 -11.62 -9.09
N ALA A 117 8.22 -12.55 -8.59
CA ALA A 117 7.72 -13.65 -7.79
C ALA A 117 7.41 -13.22 -6.34
N GLY A 118 6.30 -13.74 -5.79
CA GLY A 118 5.97 -13.65 -4.36
C GLY A 118 6.64 -14.74 -3.52
N PRO A 119 6.30 -14.83 -2.20
CA PRO A 119 5.32 -14.00 -1.53
C PRO A 119 5.82 -12.56 -1.25
N TYR A 120 4.88 -11.61 -1.19
CA TYR A 120 5.18 -10.17 -1.07
C TYR A 120 4.97 -9.65 0.35
N LEU A 121 5.84 -8.74 0.78
CA LEU A 121 5.60 -7.89 1.95
C LEU A 121 4.93 -6.60 1.45
N ILE A 122 3.62 -6.46 1.70
CA ILE A 122 2.86 -5.31 1.22
C ILE A 122 2.95 -4.16 2.23
N VAL A 123 3.42 -3.01 1.77
CA VAL A 123 3.47 -1.76 2.53
C VAL A 123 2.31 -0.88 2.10
N GLY A 124 1.31 -0.70 2.96
CA GLY A 124 0.13 0.09 2.65
C GLY A 124 0.05 1.37 3.46
N HIS A 125 0.07 2.53 2.79
CA HIS A 125 -0.13 3.83 3.43
C HIS A 125 -1.57 4.32 3.23
N SER A 126 -2.19 4.81 4.31
CA SER A 126 -3.55 5.36 4.21
C SER A 126 -4.52 4.36 3.57
N ILE A 127 -5.19 4.71 2.46
CA ILE A 127 -6.09 3.81 1.72
C ILE A 127 -5.36 2.58 1.17
N GLY A 128 -4.07 2.71 0.82
CA GLY A 128 -3.24 1.56 0.42
C GLY A 128 -3.13 0.51 1.52
N GLY A 129 -3.23 0.91 2.79
CA GLY A 129 -3.30 -0.04 3.91
C GLY A 129 -4.60 -0.85 3.94
N LEU A 130 -5.71 -0.27 3.47
CA LEU A 130 -6.97 -1.02 3.29
C LEU A 130 -6.85 -1.99 2.11
N HIS A 131 -6.22 -1.56 1.00
CA HIS A 131 -5.95 -2.42 -0.15
C HIS A 131 -5.03 -3.58 0.22
N ALA A 132 -3.97 -3.33 1.01
CA ALA A 132 -3.04 -4.36 1.50
C ALA A 132 -3.74 -5.44 2.34
N GLN A 133 -4.69 -5.04 3.21
CA GLN A 133 -5.51 -5.99 3.98
C GLN A 133 -6.39 -6.85 3.06
N VAL A 134 -6.97 -6.25 2.02
CA VAL A 134 -7.79 -6.98 1.03
C VAL A 134 -6.91 -7.90 0.17
N PHE A 135 -5.72 -7.44 -0.25
CA PHE A 135 -4.76 -8.29 -0.96
C PHE A 135 -4.42 -9.54 -0.13
N ALA A 136 -4.08 -9.34 1.15
CA ALA A 136 -3.72 -10.44 2.04
C ALA A 136 -4.90 -11.41 2.31
N SER A 137 -6.14 -10.91 2.27
CA SER A 137 -7.35 -11.74 2.38
C SER A 137 -7.60 -12.58 1.13
N LEU A 138 -7.38 -12.00 -0.05
CA LEU A 138 -7.64 -12.67 -1.34
C LEU A 138 -6.49 -13.60 -1.76
N TYR A 139 -5.26 -13.23 -1.43
CA TYR A 139 -4.04 -13.91 -1.88
C TYR A 139 -3.11 -14.26 -0.71
N PRO A 140 -3.58 -15.05 0.26
CA PRO A 140 -2.82 -15.35 1.49
C PRO A 140 -1.49 -16.06 1.20
N GLU A 141 -1.43 -16.92 0.17
CA GLU A 141 -0.18 -17.60 -0.19
C GLU A 141 0.83 -16.68 -0.88
N GLU A 142 0.37 -15.59 -1.49
CA GLU A 142 1.24 -14.59 -2.11
C GLU A 142 1.62 -13.47 -1.15
N THR A 143 1.19 -13.55 0.12
CA THR A 143 1.46 -12.53 1.16
C THR A 143 2.49 -13.04 2.15
N ALA A 144 3.66 -12.40 2.21
CA ALA A 144 4.70 -12.65 3.22
C ALA A 144 4.39 -11.93 4.55
N GLY A 145 3.72 -10.79 4.50
CA GLY A 145 3.36 -9.97 5.65
C GLY A 145 2.83 -8.60 5.23
N LEU A 146 2.54 -7.76 6.21
CA LEU A 146 2.04 -6.40 6.01
C LEU A 146 2.85 -5.37 6.81
N VAL A 147 3.06 -4.19 6.22
CA VAL A 147 3.44 -2.97 6.93
C VAL A 147 2.33 -1.93 6.70
N LEU A 148 1.61 -1.57 7.77
CA LEU A 148 0.45 -0.70 7.73
C LEU A 148 0.85 0.70 8.24
N VAL A 149 1.11 1.61 7.29
CA VAL A 149 1.63 2.96 7.55
C VAL A 149 0.47 3.94 7.66
N SER A 150 0.15 4.41 8.86
CA SER A 150 -1.02 5.28 9.12
C SER A 150 -2.26 4.81 8.33
N SER A 151 -2.48 3.49 8.37
CA SER A 151 -3.41 2.76 7.50
C SER A 151 -4.86 3.14 7.75
N THR A 152 -5.65 3.20 6.69
CA THR A 152 -7.11 3.22 6.80
C THR A 152 -7.59 1.92 7.46
N HIS A 153 -8.40 2.07 8.52
CA HIS A 153 -9.06 0.96 9.20
C HIS A 153 -10.44 0.69 8.58
N PRO A 154 -10.89 -0.57 8.47
CA PRO A 154 -12.22 -0.88 7.93
C PRO A 154 -13.39 -0.14 8.60
N ASP A 155 -13.25 0.19 9.88
CA ASP A 155 -14.28 0.90 10.65
C ASP A 155 -14.04 2.41 10.77
N GLN A 156 -13.09 2.97 10.00
CA GLN A 156 -12.61 4.34 10.19
C GLN A 156 -13.73 5.38 10.03
N ILE A 157 -14.49 5.31 8.95
CA ILE A 157 -15.53 6.31 8.67
C ILE A 157 -16.62 6.26 9.75
N ASP A 158 -17.12 5.08 10.07
CA ASP A 158 -18.17 4.89 11.08
C ASP A 158 -17.67 5.34 12.47
N SER A 159 -16.44 4.98 12.83
CA SER A 159 -15.81 5.37 14.09
C SER A 159 -15.66 6.89 14.19
N TRP A 160 -15.21 7.56 13.14
CA TRP A 160 -15.05 9.00 13.13
C TRP A 160 -16.39 9.74 13.16
N LEU A 161 -17.38 9.27 12.40
CA LEU A 161 -18.75 9.83 12.47
C LEU A 161 -19.35 9.71 13.86
N SER A 162 -19.09 8.60 14.58
CA SER A 162 -19.58 8.40 15.95
C SER A 162 -18.96 9.33 16.98
N VAL A 163 -17.78 9.88 16.70
CA VAL A 163 -17.07 10.83 17.58
C VAL A 163 -17.60 12.26 17.42
N LEU A 164 -18.08 12.61 16.22
CA LEU A 164 -18.62 13.93 15.98
C LEU A 164 -19.91 14.15 16.79
N PRO A 165 -20.14 15.34 17.35
CA PRO A 165 -21.38 15.67 18.04
C PRO A 165 -22.61 15.43 17.15
N ALA A 166 -23.77 15.23 17.74
CA ALA A 166 -25.03 15.23 16.97
C ALA A 166 -25.21 16.58 16.26
N PRO A 167 -25.77 16.62 15.04
CA PRO A 167 -26.01 17.87 14.35
C PRO A 167 -26.91 18.79 15.14
N VAL A 168 -26.51 20.05 15.27
CA VAL A 168 -27.29 21.11 15.93
C VAL A 168 -27.30 22.36 15.03
N PRO A 169 -28.32 23.23 15.14
CA PRO A 169 -28.26 24.55 14.51
C PRO A 169 -27.00 25.29 15.01
N ASP A 170 -26.31 25.98 14.11
CA ASP A 170 -25.12 26.78 14.44
C ASP A 170 -23.91 25.97 14.98
N GLU A 171 -23.81 24.66 14.64
CA GLU A 171 -22.61 23.89 14.98
C GLU A 171 -21.35 24.48 14.32
N GLU A 172 -20.19 24.18 14.89
CA GLU A 172 -18.88 24.59 14.31
C GLU A 172 -18.78 24.17 12.84
N LYS A 173 -18.41 25.09 11.95
CA LYS A 173 -18.28 24.85 10.51
C LYS A 173 -17.41 23.64 10.20
N ALA A 174 -16.28 23.47 10.91
CA ALA A 174 -15.39 22.33 10.72
C ALA A 174 -16.04 20.99 11.07
N VAL A 175 -16.99 20.95 12.01
CA VAL A 175 -17.75 19.73 12.35
C VAL A 175 -18.73 19.38 11.21
N THR A 176 -19.43 20.39 10.68
CA THR A 176 -20.33 20.20 9.52
C THR A 176 -19.55 19.72 8.29
N GLU A 177 -18.39 20.34 8.01
CA GLU A 177 -17.53 19.97 6.88
C GLU A 177 -16.97 18.55 7.04
N ALA A 178 -16.45 18.19 8.22
CA ALA A 178 -15.96 16.85 8.52
C ALA A 178 -17.07 15.81 8.35
N ARG A 179 -18.25 16.05 8.90
CA ARG A 179 -19.41 15.16 8.76
C ARG A 179 -19.82 14.99 7.31
N THR A 180 -19.91 16.09 6.55
CA THR A 180 -20.26 16.08 5.14
C THR A 180 -19.25 15.28 4.33
N PHE A 181 -17.94 15.51 4.56
CA PHE A 181 -16.87 14.79 3.89
C PHE A 181 -16.96 13.28 4.18
N LEU A 182 -17.02 12.88 5.46
CA LEU A 182 -17.08 11.47 5.85
C LEU A 182 -18.33 10.76 5.30
N THR A 183 -19.47 11.44 5.34
CA THR A 183 -20.73 10.91 4.78
C THR A 183 -20.65 10.76 3.27
N SER A 184 -20.05 11.73 2.59
CA SER A 184 -19.80 11.68 1.14
C SER A 184 -18.89 10.53 0.78
N MET A 185 -17.75 10.39 1.45
CA MET A 185 -16.80 9.29 1.25
C MET A 185 -17.47 7.92 1.47
N ALA A 186 -18.38 7.81 2.44
CA ALA A 186 -19.08 6.56 2.71
C ALA A 186 -20.12 6.20 1.65
N ASN A 187 -20.78 7.19 1.03
CA ASN A 187 -22.00 6.93 0.26
C ASN A 187 -21.90 7.29 -1.22
N ASP A 188 -20.90 8.04 -1.63
CA ASP A 188 -20.74 8.49 -3.02
C ASP A 188 -19.31 8.26 -3.54
N PRO A 189 -19.03 7.09 -4.13
CA PRO A 189 -17.73 6.78 -4.70
C PRO A 189 -17.25 7.77 -5.77
N THR A 190 -18.16 8.54 -6.40
CA THR A 190 -17.78 9.51 -7.43
C THR A 190 -17.13 10.77 -6.86
N LYS A 191 -17.14 10.94 -5.54
CA LYS A 191 -16.57 12.09 -4.83
C LYS A 191 -15.13 11.90 -4.42
N ASN A 192 -14.55 10.72 -4.63
CA ASN A 192 -13.12 10.52 -4.44
C ASN A 192 -12.41 10.27 -5.79
N GLU A 193 -11.13 10.59 -5.84
CA GLU A 193 -10.33 10.63 -7.07
C GLU A 193 -10.26 9.29 -7.79
N GLU A 194 -10.34 8.18 -7.04
CA GLU A 194 -10.20 6.82 -7.58
C GLU A 194 -11.57 6.12 -7.76
N ARG A 195 -12.67 6.83 -7.53
CA ARG A 195 -14.03 6.29 -7.59
C ARG A 195 -14.20 5.01 -6.76
N LEU A 196 -13.56 5.00 -5.59
CA LEU A 196 -13.51 3.85 -4.69
C LEU A 196 -14.79 3.79 -3.83
N ASP A 197 -15.46 2.65 -3.83
CA ASP A 197 -16.52 2.33 -2.86
C ASP A 197 -15.89 1.95 -1.51
N PHE A 198 -15.89 2.90 -0.58
CA PHE A 198 -15.33 2.71 0.76
C PHE A 198 -16.08 1.66 1.58
N LYS A 199 -17.41 1.58 1.45
CA LYS A 199 -18.21 0.59 2.20
C LYS A 199 -17.92 -0.83 1.74
N ALA A 200 -17.91 -1.05 0.43
CA ALA A 200 -17.57 -2.35 -0.13
C ALA A 200 -16.12 -2.71 0.21
N SER A 201 -15.18 -1.79 0.08
CA SER A 201 -13.77 -1.99 0.41
C SER A 201 -13.55 -2.31 1.89
N ALA A 202 -14.24 -1.60 2.79
CA ALA A 202 -14.21 -1.89 4.22
C ALA A 202 -14.77 -3.29 4.54
N ALA A 203 -15.88 -3.69 3.89
CA ALA A 203 -16.44 -5.03 4.04
C ALA A 203 -15.48 -6.12 3.57
N GLN A 204 -14.78 -5.88 2.45
CA GLN A 204 -13.73 -6.78 1.94
C GLN A 204 -12.56 -6.91 2.92
N ALA A 205 -12.08 -5.80 3.49
CA ALA A 205 -10.98 -5.83 4.47
C ALA A 205 -11.38 -6.53 5.78
N ARG A 206 -12.62 -6.40 6.24
CA ARG A 206 -13.14 -7.13 7.41
C ARG A 206 -13.17 -8.65 7.20
N ALA A 207 -13.09 -9.14 5.97
CA ALA A 207 -12.99 -10.57 5.69
C ALA A 207 -11.63 -11.15 6.11
N LEU A 208 -10.58 -10.35 6.17
CA LEU A 208 -9.27 -10.74 6.72
C LEU A 208 -9.41 -10.95 8.24
N ARG A 209 -9.40 -12.20 8.69
CA ARG A 209 -9.50 -12.53 10.11
C ARG A 209 -8.16 -12.65 10.81
N SER A 210 -7.20 -13.25 10.14
CA SER A 210 -5.85 -13.43 10.67
C SER A 210 -4.89 -13.79 9.55
N LEU A 211 -3.64 -13.36 9.71
CA LEU A 211 -2.49 -13.78 8.92
C LEU A 211 -1.66 -14.87 9.62
N GLY A 212 -2.20 -15.43 10.72
CA GLY A 212 -1.47 -16.44 11.50
C GLY A 212 -0.22 -15.86 12.16
N SER A 213 0.94 -16.40 11.85
CA SER A 213 2.25 -15.92 12.33
C SER A 213 2.98 -15.00 11.33
N LYS A 214 2.40 -14.66 10.18
CA LYS A 214 3.04 -13.74 9.23
C LYS A 214 3.25 -12.37 9.87
N PRO A 215 4.38 -11.69 9.63
CA PRO A 215 4.66 -10.40 10.24
C PRO A 215 3.63 -9.33 9.85
N VAL A 216 3.17 -8.57 10.83
CA VAL A 216 2.37 -7.37 10.64
C VAL A 216 2.98 -6.25 11.46
N VAL A 217 3.50 -5.22 10.81
CA VAL A 217 4.05 -4.04 11.47
C VAL A 217 3.13 -2.86 11.23
N ILE A 218 2.64 -2.23 12.31
CA ILE A 218 1.76 -1.07 12.25
C ILE A 218 2.57 0.17 12.61
N ALA A 219 2.87 0.98 11.59
CA ALA A 219 3.59 2.25 11.72
C ALA A 219 2.57 3.39 11.84
N THR A 220 2.31 3.84 13.03
CA THR A 220 1.27 4.83 13.34
C THR A 220 1.85 6.23 13.47
N HIS A 221 1.11 7.24 13.02
CA HIS A 221 1.44 8.65 13.25
C HIS A 221 1.36 9.03 14.73
N SER A 222 1.91 10.21 15.07
CA SER A 222 1.96 10.73 16.44
C SER A 222 0.57 10.93 17.04
N THR A 223 0.43 10.60 18.33
CA THR A 223 -0.80 10.84 19.11
C THR A 223 -1.13 12.34 19.27
N SER A 224 -0.17 13.22 19.02
CA SER A 224 -0.39 14.67 19.00
C SER A 224 -0.94 15.21 17.68
N TYR A 225 -1.00 14.37 16.64
CA TYR A 225 -1.52 14.77 15.36
C TYR A 225 -3.02 15.06 15.40
N ARG A 226 -3.47 16.01 14.60
CA ARG A 226 -4.89 16.39 14.46
C ARG A 226 -5.29 16.25 12.99
N MET A 227 -5.95 15.14 12.68
CA MET A 227 -6.29 14.72 11.32
C MET A 227 -7.17 15.75 10.60
N VAL A 228 -8.12 16.38 11.31
CA VAL A 228 -9.07 17.32 10.72
C VAL A 228 -8.78 18.72 11.23
N PRO A 229 -8.24 19.60 10.38
CA PRO A 229 -7.99 21.00 10.74
C PRO A 229 -9.28 21.74 11.12
N GLY A 230 -9.18 22.66 12.06
CA GLY A 230 -10.27 23.55 12.45
C GLY A 230 -11.30 22.97 13.43
N LEU A 231 -11.22 21.68 13.77
CA LEU A 231 -12.03 21.13 14.87
C LEU A 231 -11.56 21.71 16.20
N SER A 232 -12.50 21.93 17.11
CA SER A 232 -12.15 22.27 18.50
C SER A 232 -11.31 21.16 19.14
N GLU A 233 -10.36 21.55 19.99
CA GLU A 233 -9.40 20.61 20.58
C GLU A 233 -10.06 19.39 21.27
N PRO A 234 -11.18 19.53 22.02
CA PRO A 234 -11.85 18.36 22.59
C PRO A 234 -12.36 17.34 21.59
N ILE A 235 -12.85 17.80 20.42
CA ILE A 235 -13.32 16.91 19.35
C ILE A 235 -12.13 16.29 18.63
N ALA A 236 -11.11 17.07 18.31
CA ALA A 236 -9.90 16.62 17.65
C ALA A 236 -9.17 15.54 18.47
N ILE A 237 -9.06 15.70 19.80
CA ILE A 237 -8.50 14.69 20.72
C ILE A 237 -9.32 13.39 20.69
N LYS A 238 -10.66 13.47 20.71
CA LYS A 238 -11.51 12.28 20.68
C LYS A 238 -11.37 11.53 19.36
N LEU A 239 -11.29 12.27 18.25
CA LEU A 239 -11.12 11.70 16.92
C LEU A 239 -9.76 10.99 16.82
N GLU A 240 -8.69 11.64 17.28
CA GLU A 240 -7.37 11.03 17.32
C GLU A 240 -7.33 9.79 18.24
N ALA A 241 -7.94 9.84 19.40
CA ALA A 241 -8.03 8.70 20.29
C ALA A 241 -8.80 7.52 19.65
N ALA A 242 -9.83 7.79 18.84
CA ALA A 242 -10.50 6.76 18.06
C ALA A 242 -9.57 6.16 16.99
N THR A 243 -8.80 7.00 16.29
CA THR A 243 -7.81 6.57 15.29
C THR A 243 -6.75 5.67 15.93
N GLN A 244 -6.16 6.09 17.04
CA GLN A 244 -5.16 5.30 17.77
C GLN A 244 -5.71 3.94 18.26
N ARG A 245 -6.98 3.89 18.69
CA ARG A 245 -7.62 2.61 19.06
C ARG A 245 -7.77 1.69 17.86
N MET A 246 -8.16 2.21 16.69
CA MET A 246 -8.27 1.44 15.45
C MET A 246 -6.91 0.92 14.98
N GLN A 247 -5.87 1.76 14.98
CA GLN A 247 -4.51 1.32 14.66
C GLN A 247 -4.04 0.19 15.59
N ARG A 248 -4.30 0.31 16.89
CA ARG A 248 -4.00 -0.77 17.85
C ARG A 248 -4.82 -2.03 17.60
N GLY A 249 -6.05 -1.89 17.13
CA GLY A 249 -6.93 -3.00 16.76
C GLY A 249 -6.33 -3.90 15.67
N LEU A 250 -5.53 -3.34 14.75
CA LEU A 250 -4.85 -4.08 13.69
C LEU A 250 -3.81 -5.09 14.23
N LEU A 251 -3.39 -4.99 15.49
CA LEU A 251 -2.55 -6.00 16.13
C LEU A 251 -3.19 -7.40 16.14
N SER A 252 -4.51 -7.47 16.12
CA SER A 252 -5.23 -8.74 16.07
C SER A 252 -5.05 -9.52 14.76
N LEU A 253 -4.52 -8.89 13.72
CA LEU A 253 -4.31 -9.52 12.42
C LEU A 253 -3.22 -10.60 12.42
N SER A 254 -2.30 -10.59 13.39
CA SER A 254 -1.24 -11.60 13.47
C SER A 254 -0.79 -11.82 14.91
N SER A 255 -0.41 -13.06 15.23
CA SER A 255 0.25 -13.38 16.52
C SER A 255 1.65 -12.75 16.65
N ARG A 256 2.22 -12.27 15.55
CA ARG A 256 3.52 -11.56 15.50
C ARG A 256 3.35 -10.09 15.11
N ALA A 257 2.17 -9.52 15.33
CA ALA A 257 1.95 -8.10 15.06
C ALA A 257 2.70 -7.21 16.06
N ARG A 258 3.22 -6.07 15.55
CA ARG A 258 3.87 -5.03 16.37
C ARG A 258 3.33 -3.66 15.95
N GLN A 259 3.26 -2.73 16.90
CA GLN A 259 2.93 -1.34 16.62
C GLN A 259 4.06 -0.43 17.08
N ASN A 260 4.49 0.46 16.19
CA ASN A 260 5.40 1.56 16.46
C ASN A 260 4.66 2.88 16.20
N ILE A 261 4.88 3.88 17.04
CA ILE A 261 4.22 5.19 16.94
C ILE A 261 5.31 6.25 16.74
N SER A 262 5.21 7.04 15.66
CA SER A 262 6.11 8.18 15.44
C SER A 262 5.91 9.22 16.55
N ARG A 263 6.99 9.87 16.95
CA ARG A 263 6.93 10.88 18.03
C ARG A 263 6.29 12.19 17.57
N THR A 264 6.46 12.55 16.30
CA THR A 264 6.16 13.90 15.80
C THR A 264 5.38 13.91 14.49
N ALA A 265 5.58 12.90 13.62
CA ALA A 265 4.99 12.91 12.29
C ALA A 265 3.47 12.73 12.33
N GLY A 266 2.79 13.40 11.42
CA GLY A 266 1.37 13.26 11.15
C GLY A 266 1.06 12.11 10.19
N HIS A 267 -0.07 12.23 9.49
CA HIS A 267 -0.52 11.22 8.53
C HIS A 267 0.44 11.03 7.34
N GLY A 268 1.16 12.07 6.96
CA GLY A 268 2.13 12.08 5.87
C GLY A 268 3.47 11.43 6.19
N LEU A 269 3.49 10.33 6.97
CA LEU A 269 4.68 9.61 7.42
C LEU A 269 5.77 9.43 6.35
N PRO A 270 5.45 9.09 5.08
CA PRO A 270 6.48 8.92 4.05
C PRO A 270 7.30 10.18 3.74
N HIS A 271 6.75 11.35 4.05
CA HIS A 271 7.40 12.65 3.82
C HIS A 271 7.89 13.29 5.12
N GLU A 272 7.16 13.09 6.22
CA GLU A 272 7.42 13.73 7.50
C GLU A 272 8.44 12.97 8.36
N ASP A 273 8.49 11.64 8.22
CA ASP A 273 9.43 10.77 8.95
C ASP A 273 9.77 9.52 8.11
N PRO A 274 10.44 9.70 6.95
CA PRO A 274 10.78 8.59 6.06
C PRO A 274 11.69 7.54 6.71
N SER A 275 12.54 7.93 7.65
CA SER A 275 13.40 6.99 8.38
C SER A 275 12.58 6.05 9.25
N PHE A 276 11.55 6.55 9.93
CA PHE A 276 10.62 5.73 10.70
C PHE A 276 9.90 4.70 9.79
N VAL A 277 9.50 5.10 8.58
CA VAL A 277 8.86 4.18 7.62
C VAL A 277 9.86 3.10 7.17
N VAL A 278 11.10 3.47 6.84
CA VAL A 278 12.17 2.53 6.46
C VAL A 278 12.41 1.51 7.57
N ASP A 279 12.57 1.96 8.81
CA ASP A 279 12.86 1.08 9.96
C ASP A 279 11.72 0.05 10.17
N ASN A 280 10.46 0.47 10.00
CA ASN A 280 9.30 -0.42 10.12
C ASN A 280 9.23 -1.44 8.96
N ILE A 281 9.60 -1.05 7.74
CA ILE A 281 9.68 -1.97 6.60
C ILE A 281 10.79 -3.00 6.85
N LEU A 282 11.98 -2.55 7.28
CA LEU A 282 13.12 -3.45 7.51
C LEU A 282 12.89 -4.39 8.71
N ASP A 283 12.18 -3.95 9.76
CA ASP A 283 11.74 -4.85 10.85
C ASP A 283 10.85 -5.97 10.29
N ALA A 284 9.86 -5.64 9.47
CA ALA A 284 8.98 -6.62 8.86
C ALA A 284 9.73 -7.58 7.90
N VAL A 285 10.69 -7.07 7.11
CA VAL A 285 11.57 -7.90 6.26
C VAL A 285 12.37 -8.88 7.10
N GLY A 286 12.97 -8.42 8.20
CA GLY A 286 13.70 -9.26 9.14
C GLY A 286 12.83 -10.34 9.79
N MET A 287 11.60 -9.97 10.17
CA MET A 287 10.62 -10.92 10.72
C MET A 287 10.22 -11.99 9.69
N ALA A 288 9.98 -11.61 8.43
CA ALA A 288 9.60 -12.56 7.38
C ALA A 288 10.72 -13.58 7.08
N ARG A 289 11.96 -13.14 7.02
CA ARG A 289 13.14 -14.02 6.78
C ARG A 289 13.40 -15.03 7.88
N ASN A 290 12.98 -14.73 9.12
CA ASN A 290 13.16 -15.66 10.24
C ASN A 290 12.12 -16.79 10.24
N ASP A 291 11.06 -16.72 9.44
CA ASP A 291 10.08 -17.79 9.26
C ASP A 291 10.53 -18.85 8.23
N GLU A 292 11.49 -18.52 7.39
CA GLU A 292 12.04 -19.42 6.35
C GLU A 292 13.20 -20.30 6.88
N ARG A 293 13.62 -20.10 8.13
CA ARG A 293 14.69 -20.88 8.80
C ARG A 293 14.11 -21.88 9.78
#